data_d13bedab27fc2a48acbbfbd3e3fdc5f8
#
_entry.id   d13bedab27fc2a48acbbfbd3e3fdc5f8
#
_cell.length_a   1.000
_cell.length_b   1.000
_cell.length_c   1.000
_cell.angle_alpha   90.00
_cell.angle_beta   90.00
_cell.angle_gamma   90.00
#
_symmetry.space_group_name_H-M   'P 1'
#
loop_
_entity.id
_entity.type
_entity.pdbx_description
1 polymer ?
#
loop_
_entity_poly.entity_id
_entity_poly.type
_entity_poly.pdbx_seq_one_letter_code
_entity_poly.pdbx_strand_id
1 'polypeptide(L)'
;MVGPTGFEPVEPSARKRRGFSLIEVVVAVALFASAAVVLSSAFVNALLARDFGKRNASFAEDVRTVRLQLLLEPNLENAEDGGLYETFGSGEAEWEAVIEPMEVVDLFYVRLQITFSEPPEGVDPLYMEELYLLRPTWSVSEERSELLADKRDELFDERGFE
;
A
#
# COMPACT_ATOMS: atom_id res chain seq x y z
N MET A 1 82.32 -55.98 4.74
CA MET A 1 82.78 -54.59 4.66
C MET A 1 81.61 -53.80 4.12
N VAL A 2 80.78 -53.22 4.96
CA VAL A 2 79.56 -52.52 4.61
C VAL A 2 79.85 -51.03 4.79
N GLY A 3 79.72 -50.23 3.70
CA GLY A 3 79.94 -48.80 3.71
C GLY A 3 78.73 -48.05 4.29
N PRO A 4 78.94 -46.86 4.87
CA PRO A 4 77.90 -46.13 5.55
C PRO A 4 77.00 -45.39 4.46
N THR A 5 75.70 -45.63 4.54
CA THR A 5 74.67 -44.88 3.82
C THR A 5 74.59 -43.44 4.38
N GLY A 6 75.02 -42.49 3.55
CA GLY A 6 74.88 -41.07 3.87
C GLY A 6 73.38 -40.66 3.85
N PHE A 7 72.92 -40.22 5.02
CA PHE A 7 71.62 -39.46 5.08
C PHE A 7 71.93 -38.02 4.70
N GLU A 8 71.41 -37.61 3.52
CA GLU A 8 71.34 -36.19 3.14
C GLU A 8 70.17 -35.53 3.91
N PRO A 9 70.42 -34.47 4.68
CA PRO A 9 69.31 -33.74 5.31
C PRO A 9 68.55 -32.96 4.27
N VAL A 10 67.24 -33.32 4.14
CA VAL A 10 66.30 -32.56 3.32
C VAL A 10 66.13 -31.19 3.97
N GLU A 11 66.69 -30.17 3.37
CA GLU A 11 66.45 -28.78 3.80
C GLU A 11 64.97 -28.44 3.63
N PRO A 12 64.29 -27.93 4.68
CA PRO A 12 62.90 -27.46 4.52
C PRO A 12 62.91 -26.23 3.60
N SER A 13 62.27 -26.35 2.44
CA SER A 13 62.08 -25.24 1.51
C SER A 13 61.44 -24.05 2.25
N ALA A 14 62.25 -23.03 2.53
CA ALA A 14 61.78 -21.78 3.13
C ALA A 14 60.75 -21.17 2.22
N ARG A 15 59.47 -21.33 2.55
CA ARG A 15 58.36 -20.57 1.92
C ARG A 15 58.68 -19.09 2.09
N LYS A 16 59.11 -18.43 1.01
CA LYS A 16 59.23 -16.98 0.94
C LYS A 16 57.89 -16.35 1.33
N ARG A 17 57.80 -15.83 2.54
CA ARG A 17 56.68 -14.99 2.97
C ARG A 17 56.74 -13.74 2.10
N ARG A 18 55.85 -13.64 1.08
CA ARG A 18 55.64 -12.42 0.32
C ARG A 18 55.01 -11.40 1.27
N GLY A 19 55.74 -10.37 1.65
CA GLY A 19 55.18 -9.20 2.34
C GLY A 19 54.26 -8.40 1.38
N PHE A 20 53.21 -7.82 1.94
CA PHE A 20 52.35 -6.92 1.15
C PHE A 20 53.09 -5.69 0.72
N SER A 21 52.92 -5.28 -0.54
CA SER A 21 53.42 -4.02 -1.05
C SER A 21 52.59 -2.85 -0.49
N LEU A 22 53.23 -1.71 -0.21
CA LEU A 22 52.55 -0.52 0.28
C LEU A 22 51.48 -0.05 -0.70
N ILE A 23 51.68 -0.20 -2.01
CA ILE A 23 50.69 0.12 -3.03
C ILE A 23 49.48 -0.82 -2.96
N GLU A 24 49.66 -2.08 -2.67
CA GLU A 24 48.61 -3.07 -2.50
C GLU A 24 47.67 -2.71 -1.35
N VAL A 25 48.24 -2.27 -0.21
CA VAL A 25 47.48 -1.79 0.95
C VAL A 25 46.69 -0.54 0.60
N VAL A 26 47.29 0.42 -0.08
CA VAL A 26 46.56 1.65 -0.49
C VAL A 26 45.41 1.35 -1.44
N VAL A 27 45.64 0.49 -2.43
CA VAL A 27 44.58 0.06 -3.37
C VAL A 27 43.48 -0.70 -2.62
N ALA A 28 43.84 -1.60 -1.72
CA ALA A 28 42.86 -2.36 -0.92
C ALA A 28 41.99 -1.43 -0.05
N VAL A 29 42.60 -0.43 0.61
CA VAL A 29 41.86 0.55 1.43
C VAL A 29 40.95 1.43 0.55
N ALA A 30 41.42 1.85 -0.63
CA ALA A 30 40.60 2.63 -1.57
C ALA A 30 39.38 1.86 -2.07
N LEU A 31 39.55 0.57 -2.42
CA LEU A 31 38.45 -0.31 -2.82
C LEU A 31 37.49 -0.56 -1.69
N PHE A 32 38.01 -0.80 -0.47
CA PHE A 32 37.19 -0.99 0.72
C PHE A 32 36.35 0.26 1.03
N ALA A 33 36.98 1.44 1.01
CA ALA A 33 36.28 2.70 1.24
C ALA A 33 35.17 2.92 0.18
N SER A 34 35.46 2.65 -1.09
CA SER A 34 34.47 2.76 -2.17
C SER A 34 33.29 1.79 -1.96
N ALA A 35 33.57 0.56 -1.61
CA ALA A 35 32.55 -0.43 -1.32
C ALA A 35 31.70 -0.04 -0.11
N ALA A 36 32.32 0.50 0.95
CA ALA A 36 31.61 0.98 2.14
C ALA A 36 30.64 2.13 1.82
N VAL A 37 31.04 3.09 0.96
CA VAL A 37 30.16 4.19 0.53
C VAL A 37 28.97 3.66 -0.25
N VAL A 38 29.18 2.76 -1.22
CA VAL A 38 28.10 2.18 -2.03
C VAL A 38 27.13 1.38 -1.13
N LEU A 39 27.66 0.59 -0.22
CA LEU A 39 26.83 -0.20 0.71
C LEU A 39 26.01 0.70 1.64
N SER A 40 26.62 1.78 2.16
CA SER A 40 25.93 2.74 3.03
C SER A 40 24.80 3.45 2.29
N SER A 41 25.03 3.90 1.06
CA SER A 41 23.98 4.55 0.26
C SER A 41 22.84 3.58 -0.10
N ALA A 42 23.15 2.33 -0.43
CA ALA A 42 22.13 1.30 -0.69
C ALA A 42 21.29 1.03 0.56
N PHE A 43 21.91 0.99 1.74
CA PHE A 43 21.20 0.79 3.02
C PHE A 43 20.26 1.96 3.34
N VAL A 44 20.74 3.21 3.19
CA VAL A 44 19.91 4.41 3.39
C VAL A 44 18.72 4.41 2.44
N ASN A 45 18.93 4.13 1.15
CA ASN A 45 17.85 4.05 0.18
C ASN A 45 16.81 2.95 0.51
N ALA A 46 17.28 1.80 1.00
CA ALA A 46 16.38 0.73 1.44
C ALA A 46 15.54 1.12 2.67
N LEU A 47 16.12 1.86 3.62
CA LEU A 47 15.38 2.39 4.78
C LEU A 47 14.33 3.42 4.37
N LEU A 48 14.69 4.36 3.48
CA LEU A 48 13.75 5.34 2.96
C LEU A 48 12.61 4.68 2.20
N ALA A 49 12.89 3.73 1.32
CA ALA A 49 11.86 2.99 0.59
C ALA A 49 10.90 2.24 1.53
N ARG A 50 11.44 1.66 2.62
CA ARG A 50 10.62 1.01 3.65
C ARG A 50 9.74 2.00 4.41
N ASP A 51 10.25 3.18 4.72
CA ASP A 51 9.50 4.21 5.44
C ASP A 51 8.36 4.76 4.57
N PHE A 52 8.63 5.06 3.30
CA PHE A 52 7.59 5.43 2.33
C PHE A 52 6.51 4.34 2.19
N GLY A 53 6.92 3.07 2.09
CA GLY A 53 5.99 1.96 2.01
C GLY A 53 5.07 1.85 3.23
N LYS A 54 5.60 2.10 4.44
CA LYS A 54 4.81 2.08 5.67
C LYS A 54 3.81 3.24 5.75
N ARG A 55 4.24 4.46 5.38
CA ARG A 55 3.37 5.64 5.38
C ARG A 55 2.21 5.48 4.40
N ASN A 56 2.49 4.99 3.19
CA ASN A 56 1.45 4.73 2.20
C ASN A 56 0.47 3.63 2.66
N ALA A 57 0.96 2.58 3.33
CA ALA A 57 0.10 1.54 3.88
C ALA A 57 -0.78 2.07 5.03
N SER A 58 -0.23 2.95 5.90
CA SER A 58 -1.00 3.60 6.96
C SER A 58 -2.09 4.50 6.39
N PHE A 59 -1.76 5.33 5.39
CA PHE A 59 -2.74 6.19 4.72
C PHE A 59 -3.87 5.38 4.05
N ALA A 60 -3.53 4.28 3.37
CA ALA A 60 -4.53 3.40 2.77
C ALA A 60 -5.46 2.77 3.82
N GLU A 61 -4.95 2.47 5.02
CA GLU A 61 -5.75 1.96 6.12
C GLU A 61 -6.65 3.05 6.71
N ASP A 62 -6.16 4.29 6.82
CA ASP A 62 -6.96 5.43 7.25
C ASP A 62 -8.13 5.69 6.27
N VAL A 63 -7.86 5.72 4.95
CA VAL A 63 -8.90 5.80 3.91
C VAL A 63 -9.92 4.67 4.06
N ARG A 64 -9.46 3.43 4.23
CA ARG A 64 -10.34 2.28 4.42
C ARG A 64 -11.23 2.41 5.64
N THR A 65 -10.68 2.92 6.74
CA THR A 65 -11.41 3.10 7.99
C THR A 65 -12.50 4.14 7.85
N VAL A 66 -12.20 5.28 7.21
CA VAL A 66 -13.19 6.32 6.94
C VAL A 66 -14.26 5.82 5.98
N ARG A 67 -13.89 5.11 4.91
CA ARG A 67 -14.85 4.46 4.00
C ARG A 67 -15.82 3.54 4.74
N LEU A 68 -15.34 2.82 5.75
CA LEU A 68 -16.19 1.95 6.56
C LEU A 68 -17.26 2.71 7.34
N GLN A 69 -17.05 3.99 7.70
CA GLN A 69 -18.07 4.82 8.33
C GLN A 69 -19.27 4.97 7.38
N LEU A 70 -19.02 5.36 6.13
CA LEU A 70 -20.06 5.42 5.08
C LEU A 70 -20.74 4.06 4.88
N LEU A 71 -19.95 2.98 4.76
CA LEU A 71 -20.49 1.64 4.51
C LEU A 71 -21.31 1.08 5.68
N LEU A 72 -21.10 1.56 6.87
CA LEU A 72 -21.84 1.13 8.08
C LEU A 72 -23.04 2.03 8.38
N GLU A 73 -23.17 3.19 7.76
CA GLU A 73 -24.27 4.12 8.01
C GLU A 73 -25.57 3.58 7.40
N PRO A 74 -26.59 3.26 8.20
CA PRO A 74 -27.86 2.73 7.72
C PRO A 74 -28.81 3.80 7.21
N ASN A 75 -28.63 5.06 7.56
CA ASN A 75 -29.50 6.18 7.20
C ASN A 75 -28.87 6.96 6.03
N LEU A 76 -29.65 7.21 4.99
CA LEU A 76 -29.22 7.94 3.80
C LEU A 76 -28.82 9.37 4.13
N GLU A 77 -29.65 10.10 4.89
CA GLU A 77 -29.41 11.49 5.27
C GLU A 77 -28.08 11.66 6.03
N ASN A 78 -27.83 10.78 7.01
CA ASN A 78 -26.56 10.80 7.74
C ASN A 78 -25.36 10.44 6.85
N ALA A 79 -25.56 9.58 5.85
CA ALA A 79 -24.52 9.21 4.89
C ALA A 79 -24.19 10.36 3.94
N GLU A 80 -25.16 11.20 3.58
CA GLU A 80 -24.99 12.41 2.78
C GLU A 80 -24.35 13.53 3.60
N ASP A 81 -24.76 13.70 4.86
CA ASP A 81 -24.20 14.70 5.76
C ASP A 81 -22.72 14.46 6.10
N GLY A 82 -22.27 13.19 5.99
CA GLY A 82 -20.89 12.83 6.27
C GLY A 82 -20.51 12.92 7.73
N GLY A 83 -19.23 13.18 8.02
CA GLY A 83 -18.76 13.30 9.39
C GLY A 83 -17.25 13.48 9.53
N LEU A 84 -16.83 13.57 10.80
CA LEU A 84 -15.43 13.68 11.20
C LEU A 84 -14.98 12.36 11.82
N TYR A 85 -13.77 11.94 11.50
CA TYR A 85 -13.17 10.73 12.05
C TYR A 85 -11.68 10.97 12.35
N GLU A 86 -11.26 10.66 13.57
CA GLU A 86 -9.84 10.75 13.94
C GLU A 86 -9.11 9.49 13.47
N THR A 87 -8.13 9.65 12.57
CA THR A 87 -7.35 8.58 11.98
C THR A 87 -6.06 8.32 12.77
N PHE A 88 -5.42 7.17 12.53
CA PHE A 88 -4.18 6.81 13.24
C PHE A 88 -2.94 7.50 12.68
N GLY A 89 -2.91 7.85 11.41
CA GLY A 89 -1.71 8.31 10.73
C GLY A 89 -1.85 9.60 9.93
N SER A 90 -3.09 10.03 9.65
CA SER A 90 -3.36 11.16 8.75
C SER A 90 -4.16 12.29 9.42
N GLY A 91 -4.18 12.31 10.76
CA GLY A 91 -4.91 13.29 11.57
C GLY A 91 -6.43 13.12 11.48
N GLU A 92 -7.16 14.23 11.60
CA GLU A 92 -8.61 14.24 11.44
C GLU A 92 -8.99 14.14 9.96
N ALA A 93 -9.94 13.26 9.66
CA ALA A 93 -10.52 13.08 8.34
C ALA A 93 -11.97 13.57 8.34
N GLU A 94 -12.28 14.54 7.51
CA GLU A 94 -13.64 14.97 7.19
C GLU A 94 -14.09 14.25 5.93
N TRP A 95 -15.25 13.61 5.98
CA TRP A 95 -15.80 12.91 4.84
C TRP A 95 -17.23 13.34 4.55
N GLU A 96 -17.58 13.39 3.28
CA GLU A 96 -18.89 13.67 2.75
C GLU A 96 -19.16 12.78 1.54
N ALA A 97 -20.43 12.49 1.25
CA ALA A 97 -20.81 11.67 0.14
C ALA A 97 -21.97 12.29 -0.64
N VAL A 98 -21.84 12.31 -1.97
CA VAL A 98 -22.96 12.59 -2.87
C VAL A 98 -23.54 11.25 -3.30
N ILE A 99 -24.82 11.01 -2.99
CA ILE A 99 -25.49 9.73 -3.18
C ILE A 99 -26.65 9.92 -4.18
N GLU A 100 -26.61 9.19 -5.28
CA GLU A 100 -27.61 9.26 -6.33
C GLU A 100 -28.25 7.88 -6.53
N PRO A 101 -29.62 7.76 -6.46
CA PRO A 101 -30.29 6.52 -6.75
C PRO A 101 -30.16 6.17 -8.24
N MET A 102 -30.05 4.88 -8.54
CA MET A 102 -29.93 4.34 -9.88
C MET A 102 -31.27 3.72 -10.34
N GLU A 103 -31.39 3.43 -11.63
CA GLU A 103 -32.56 2.73 -12.20
C GLU A 103 -32.73 1.29 -11.69
N VAL A 104 -31.70 0.75 -11.06
CA VAL A 104 -31.71 -0.58 -10.42
C VAL A 104 -32.12 -0.43 -8.96
N VAL A 105 -33.10 -1.21 -8.55
CA VAL A 105 -33.65 -1.19 -7.18
C VAL A 105 -32.52 -1.37 -6.14
N ASP A 106 -32.52 -0.53 -5.11
CA ASP A 106 -31.58 -0.52 -4.00
C ASP A 106 -30.11 -0.23 -4.41
N LEU A 107 -29.84 0.11 -5.67
CA LEU A 107 -28.51 0.47 -6.15
C LEU A 107 -28.33 1.99 -6.15
N PHE A 108 -27.24 2.43 -5.54
CA PHE A 108 -26.85 3.84 -5.45
C PHE A 108 -25.47 4.05 -6.03
N TYR A 109 -25.32 5.13 -6.79
CA TYR A 109 -24.02 5.68 -7.15
C TYR A 109 -23.59 6.65 -6.06
N VAL A 110 -22.39 6.46 -5.54
CA VAL A 110 -21.84 7.22 -4.40
C VAL A 110 -20.50 7.79 -4.78
N ARG A 111 -20.37 9.11 -4.68
CA ARG A 111 -19.09 9.81 -4.77
C ARG A 111 -18.67 10.20 -3.35
N LEU A 112 -17.72 9.46 -2.81
CA LEU A 112 -17.11 9.70 -1.51
C LEU A 112 -15.94 10.67 -1.66
N GLN A 113 -15.93 11.72 -0.85
CA GLN A 113 -14.83 12.65 -0.69
C GLN A 113 -14.32 12.60 0.75
N ILE A 114 -13.01 12.52 0.94
CA ILE A 114 -12.37 12.52 2.25
C ILE A 114 -11.25 13.55 2.24
N THR A 115 -11.25 14.46 3.20
CA THR A 115 -10.20 15.47 3.38
C THR A 115 -9.44 15.18 4.68
N PHE A 116 -8.13 14.95 4.56
CA PHE A 116 -7.27 14.66 5.71
C PHE A 116 -6.53 15.91 6.18
N SER A 117 -6.46 16.13 7.49
CA SER A 117 -5.78 17.30 8.08
C SER A 117 -4.25 17.17 8.06
N GLU A 118 -3.72 15.94 8.16
CA GLU A 118 -2.28 15.66 8.22
C GLU A 118 -1.90 14.52 7.25
N PRO A 119 -2.05 14.71 5.92
CA PRO A 119 -1.70 13.66 4.95
C PRO A 119 -0.19 13.39 4.95
N PRO A 120 0.25 12.20 4.56
CA PRO A 120 1.67 11.90 4.38
C PRO A 120 2.32 12.84 3.37
N GLU A 121 3.61 13.10 3.51
CA GLU A 121 4.37 13.96 2.60
C GLU A 121 4.27 13.48 1.15
N GLY A 122 3.83 14.38 0.26
CA GLY A 122 3.64 14.10 -1.16
C GLY A 122 2.33 13.43 -1.54
N VAL A 123 1.40 13.26 -0.59
CA VAL A 123 0.03 12.79 -0.82
C VAL A 123 -0.93 13.97 -0.79
N ASP A 124 -1.90 14.00 -1.72
CA ASP A 124 -2.96 15.00 -1.72
C ASP A 124 -3.83 14.83 -0.47
N PRO A 125 -4.16 15.92 0.26
CA PRO A 125 -5.09 15.85 1.39
C PRO A 125 -6.49 15.41 0.99
N LEU A 126 -6.87 15.61 -0.26
CA LEU A 126 -8.18 15.27 -0.79
C LEU A 126 -8.14 13.90 -1.49
N TYR A 127 -8.92 12.97 -0.96
CA TYR A 127 -9.16 11.66 -1.57
C TYR A 127 -10.59 11.59 -2.11
N MET A 128 -10.75 11.14 -3.35
CA MET A 128 -12.06 10.93 -3.98
C MET A 128 -12.18 9.52 -4.51
N GLU A 129 -13.36 8.93 -4.33
CA GLU A 129 -13.68 7.58 -4.80
C GLU A 129 -15.13 7.51 -5.26
N GLU A 130 -15.37 6.76 -6.34
CA GLU A 130 -16.70 6.47 -6.88
C GLU A 130 -17.05 5.00 -6.57
N LEU A 131 -18.22 4.79 -5.99
CA LEU A 131 -18.69 3.49 -5.54
C LEU A 131 -20.10 3.22 -6.07
N TYR A 132 -20.40 1.94 -6.32
CA TYR A 132 -21.77 1.46 -6.53
C TYR A 132 -22.16 0.59 -5.36
N LEU A 133 -23.15 1.03 -4.59
CA LEU A 133 -23.55 0.38 -3.35
C LEU A 133 -24.98 -0.15 -3.45
N LEU A 134 -25.15 -1.44 -3.12
CA LEU A 134 -26.47 -2.02 -2.98
C LEU A 134 -26.93 -1.84 -1.52
N ARG A 135 -27.88 -0.92 -1.29
CA ARG A 135 -28.28 -0.46 0.04
C ARG A 135 -29.80 -0.40 0.21
N PRO A 136 -30.45 -1.53 0.51
CA PRO A 136 -31.91 -1.56 0.72
C PRO A 136 -32.39 -0.62 1.83
N THR A 137 -31.54 -0.30 2.81
CA THR A 137 -31.88 0.59 3.93
C THR A 137 -31.97 2.06 3.55
N TRP A 138 -31.41 2.44 2.41
CA TRP A 138 -31.43 3.80 1.87
C TRP A 138 -32.62 4.05 0.93
N SER A 139 -33.26 2.97 0.44
CA SER A 139 -34.40 3.08 -0.46
C SER A 139 -35.67 3.45 0.27
N VAL A 140 -36.42 4.40 -0.30
CA VAL A 140 -37.77 4.72 0.16
C VAL A 140 -38.73 3.62 -0.28
N SER A 141 -39.58 3.14 0.64
CA SER A 141 -40.44 1.97 0.40
C SER A 141 -41.40 2.15 -0.79
N GLU A 142 -41.86 3.38 -1.03
CA GLU A 142 -42.79 3.70 -2.12
C GLU A 142 -42.06 3.66 -3.47
N GLU A 143 -40.92 4.33 -3.59
CA GLU A 143 -40.10 4.34 -4.82
C GLU A 143 -39.59 2.94 -5.17
N ARG A 144 -39.17 2.18 -4.16
CA ARG A 144 -38.75 0.79 -4.32
C ARG A 144 -39.87 -0.08 -4.89
N SER A 145 -41.08 0.11 -4.39
CA SER A 145 -42.24 -0.68 -4.84
C SER A 145 -42.63 -0.34 -6.28
N GLU A 146 -42.53 0.93 -6.68
CA GLU A 146 -42.78 1.40 -8.03
C GLU A 146 -41.73 0.85 -9.01
N LEU A 147 -40.45 0.98 -8.74
CA LEU A 147 -39.37 0.40 -9.55
C LEU A 147 -39.50 -1.12 -9.73
N LEU A 148 -39.89 -1.85 -8.68
CA LEU A 148 -40.13 -3.28 -8.77
C LEU A 148 -41.34 -3.63 -9.62
N ALA A 149 -42.40 -2.81 -9.60
CA ALA A 149 -43.56 -3.00 -10.44
C ALA A 149 -43.22 -2.76 -11.91
N ASP A 150 -42.53 -1.67 -12.21
CA ASP A 150 -42.11 -1.31 -13.57
C ASP A 150 -41.20 -2.40 -14.17
N LYS A 151 -40.20 -2.84 -13.42
CA LYS A 151 -39.29 -3.93 -13.86
C LYS A 151 -40.01 -5.24 -14.06
N ARG A 152 -40.98 -5.56 -13.23
CA ARG A 152 -41.81 -6.75 -13.43
C ARG A 152 -42.60 -6.67 -14.70
N ASP A 153 -43.25 -5.54 -14.97
CA ASP A 153 -44.07 -5.34 -16.16
C ASP A 153 -43.21 -5.35 -17.45
N GLU A 154 -42.03 -4.74 -17.43
CA GLU A 154 -41.02 -4.85 -18.50
C GLU A 154 -40.62 -6.30 -18.81
N LEU A 155 -40.36 -7.11 -17.77
CA LEU A 155 -40.03 -8.53 -17.93
C LEU A 155 -41.18 -9.39 -18.43
N PHE A 156 -42.45 -9.04 -18.13
CA PHE A 156 -43.60 -9.71 -18.65
C PHE A 156 -43.79 -9.39 -20.15
N ASP A 157 -43.59 -8.14 -20.55
CA ASP A 157 -43.67 -7.72 -21.95
C ASP A 157 -42.57 -8.38 -22.79
N GLU A 158 -41.31 -8.44 -22.30
CA GLU A 158 -40.23 -9.09 -23.03
C GLU A 158 -40.43 -10.59 -23.20
N ARG A 159 -41.09 -11.26 -22.23
CA ARG A 159 -41.34 -12.72 -22.27
C ARG A 159 -42.57 -13.11 -23.06
N GLY A 160 -43.38 -12.14 -23.52
CA GLY A 160 -44.57 -12.42 -24.34
C GLY A 160 -45.58 -13.33 -23.67
N PHE A 161 -45.73 -13.25 -22.36
CA PHE A 161 -46.83 -13.87 -21.64
C PHE A 161 -48.07 -12.94 -21.77
N GLU A 162 -48.88 -13.22 -22.79
CA GLU A 162 -50.27 -12.76 -22.84
C GLU A 162 -51.13 -13.52 -21.86
#